data_3f478a2eec755eb16809f47c98de0fc7
#
_entry.id   3f478a2eec755eb16809f47c98de0fc7
#
_cell.length_a   1.000
_cell.length_b   1.000
_cell.length_c   1.000
_cell.angle_alpha   90.00
_cell.angle_beta   90.00
_cell.angle_gamma   90.00
#
_symmetry.space_group_name_H-M   'P 1'
#
loop_
_entity.id
_entity.type
_entity.pdbx_description
1 polymer ?
#
loop_
_entity_poly.entity_id
_entity_poly.type
_entity_poly.pdbx_seq_one_letter_code
_entity_poly.pdbx_strand_id
1 'polypeptide(L)'
;MIAAALGAAGLATALAVPVPAAAASTLGAAAAQSGRYYGAAVAVNRLSESAYTTVLNREFNSVTAENEMKWASIEPSRNSFSFSAGDRLVTNAQNNGQSVRGHTLVWHAQYPGWVENLQTNDLRSAMINHINGVMNHYKGKIYAWDVVNEAFADGGAVGTLRSSIFTQRLGNGFIEEAFRAARAADPAAKLCYNDYNIDDANANKTRGVYNMIRDFKARGVPIDCVGLQSHFGNPPSNYQQNIEQFAALGVDVQITELDIGGSGSTQADAYRRVTQACVNVPRCTGITTWGVTDRYSWRSGDTPLLFDGNYNKKQAYDAVLTVLNNASGNPNPTPTVTPTVTPTATPTAGTTSAFRGVGSGRCIDVNGASQANGTLVQIWDCNGQTNQRWSSTSASELRVYGSKCLEVANSGTANGSAVRIWDCNGQNNQKWRVNSDGSITAVGANRCLDVPNNATANGTKLAIWDCNGGSNQRWTRV
;
A
#
# COMPACT_ATOMS: atom_id res chain seq x y z
N MET A 1 21.03 18.72 -70.28
CA MET A 1 19.88 18.50 -69.34
C MET A 1 20.11 17.19 -68.62
N ILE A 2 20.57 17.26 -67.40
CA ILE A 2 20.84 16.08 -66.55
C ILE A 2 19.77 16.09 -65.50
N ALA A 3 18.89 15.07 -65.48
CA ALA A 3 17.85 14.91 -64.49
C ALA A 3 18.45 14.15 -63.26
N ALA A 4 18.39 14.74 -62.05
CA ALA A 4 18.75 14.12 -60.80
C ALA A 4 17.52 13.44 -60.21
N ALA A 5 17.62 12.13 -59.96
CA ALA A 5 16.62 11.37 -59.27
C ALA A 5 16.89 11.43 -57.74
N LEU A 6 15.96 11.99 -56.98
CA LEU A 6 15.96 11.92 -55.53
C LEU A 6 15.36 10.57 -55.07
N GLY A 7 16.19 9.71 -54.48
CA GLY A 7 15.75 8.50 -53.80
C GLY A 7 15.25 8.83 -52.40
N ALA A 8 13.98 8.54 -52.10
CA ALA A 8 13.42 8.59 -50.76
C ALA A 8 13.78 7.31 -50.01
N ALA A 9 14.64 7.43 -49.01
CA ALA A 9 14.93 6.36 -48.07
C ALA A 9 13.82 6.30 -46.99
N GLY A 10 12.95 5.30 -47.09
CA GLY A 10 11.94 5.03 -46.04
C GLY A 10 12.61 4.44 -44.80
N LEU A 11 12.56 5.15 -43.67
CA LEU A 11 12.88 4.57 -42.34
C LEU A 11 11.77 3.61 -41.96
N ALA A 12 12.05 2.32 -41.98
CA ALA A 12 11.20 1.31 -41.36
C ALA A 12 11.43 1.37 -39.84
N THR A 13 10.49 1.92 -39.09
CA THR A 13 10.44 1.79 -37.63
C THR A 13 10.05 0.38 -37.28
N ALA A 14 11.02 -0.44 -36.83
CA ALA A 14 10.76 -1.74 -36.24
C ALA A 14 10.00 -1.53 -34.93
N LEU A 15 8.74 -1.94 -34.90
CA LEU A 15 7.97 -2.08 -33.67
C LEU A 15 8.64 -3.17 -32.82
N ALA A 16 9.27 -2.79 -31.71
CA ALA A 16 9.81 -3.73 -30.74
C ALA A 16 8.62 -4.51 -30.14
N VAL A 17 8.53 -5.78 -30.43
CA VAL A 17 7.59 -6.70 -29.78
C VAL A 17 8.04 -6.81 -28.32
N PRO A 18 7.16 -6.53 -27.33
CA PRO A 18 7.54 -6.68 -25.94
C PRO A 18 7.93 -8.14 -25.67
N VAL A 19 9.15 -8.34 -25.20
CA VAL A 19 9.61 -9.65 -24.73
C VAL A 19 8.76 -10.01 -23.50
N PRO A 20 8.10 -11.19 -23.47
CA PRO A 20 7.35 -11.59 -22.27
C PRO A 20 8.30 -11.66 -21.06
N ALA A 21 7.84 -11.11 -19.93
CA ALA A 21 8.61 -11.23 -18.69
C ALA A 21 8.85 -12.70 -18.38
N ALA A 22 10.07 -13.03 -17.99
CA ALA A 22 10.40 -14.40 -17.58
C ALA A 22 9.51 -14.81 -16.39
N ALA A 23 9.06 -16.07 -16.38
CA ALA A 23 8.25 -16.61 -15.30
C ALA A 23 9.00 -16.49 -13.96
N ALA A 24 8.36 -15.91 -12.96
CA ALA A 24 8.95 -15.75 -11.64
C ALA A 24 8.95 -17.09 -10.88
N SER A 25 9.95 -17.30 -10.04
CA SER A 25 10.15 -18.55 -9.30
C SER A 25 9.52 -18.52 -7.89
N THR A 26 8.99 -17.39 -7.44
CA THR A 26 8.40 -17.18 -6.11
C THR A 26 7.04 -16.50 -6.19
N LEU A 27 6.18 -16.72 -5.18
CA LEU A 27 4.82 -16.20 -5.16
C LEU A 27 4.78 -14.66 -5.18
N GLY A 28 5.57 -14.03 -4.31
CA GLY A 28 5.63 -12.58 -4.23
C GLY A 28 6.14 -11.92 -5.51
N ALA A 29 7.17 -12.51 -6.14
CA ALA A 29 7.70 -12.00 -7.40
C ALA A 29 6.70 -12.18 -8.55
N ALA A 30 6.00 -13.32 -8.62
CA ALA A 30 4.99 -13.57 -9.64
C ALA A 30 3.78 -12.61 -9.49
N ALA A 31 3.30 -12.41 -8.25
CA ALA A 31 2.23 -11.47 -7.97
C ALA A 31 2.60 -10.03 -8.35
N ALA A 32 3.84 -9.62 -8.04
CA ALA A 32 4.34 -8.29 -8.36
C ALA A 32 4.35 -7.97 -9.86
N GLN A 33 4.50 -8.97 -10.73
CA GLN A 33 4.46 -8.79 -12.19
C GLN A 33 3.09 -8.28 -12.68
N SER A 34 2.03 -8.51 -11.92
CA SER A 34 0.67 -8.01 -12.21
C SER A 34 0.24 -6.87 -11.27
N GLY A 35 1.18 -6.25 -10.54
CA GLY A 35 0.89 -5.16 -9.60
C GLY A 35 0.20 -5.60 -8.31
N ARG A 36 0.26 -6.90 -7.97
CA ARG A 36 -0.35 -7.49 -6.78
C ARG A 36 0.71 -7.89 -5.75
N TYR A 37 0.27 -8.13 -4.52
CA TYR A 37 1.11 -8.79 -3.53
C TYR A 37 0.64 -10.24 -3.29
N TYR A 38 1.58 -11.08 -2.82
CA TYR A 38 1.27 -12.36 -2.21
C TYR A 38 1.92 -12.41 -0.83
N GLY A 39 1.10 -12.44 0.22
CA GLY A 39 1.51 -12.28 1.60
C GLY A 39 1.28 -13.53 2.46
N ALA A 40 1.79 -13.46 3.68
CA ALA A 40 1.53 -14.44 4.74
C ALA A 40 1.26 -13.78 6.09
N ALA A 41 0.36 -14.37 6.90
CA ALA A 41 0.29 -14.06 8.31
C ALA A 41 1.51 -14.62 9.03
N VAL A 42 2.04 -13.87 10.00
CA VAL A 42 3.31 -14.16 10.68
C VAL A 42 3.13 -14.11 12.18
N ALA A 43 3.47 -15.21 12.84
CA ALA A 43 3.66 -15.26 14.29
C ALA A 43 5.10 -14.82 14.61
N VAL A 44 5.27 -13.69 15.28
CA VAL A 44 6.58 -13.05 15.52
C VAL A 44 7.57 -13.91 16.29
N ASN A 45 7.08 -14.81 17.16
CA ASN A 45 7.93 -15.77 17.87
C ASN A 45 8.62 -16.77 16.91
N ARG A 46 8.11 -16.97 15.70
CA ARG A 46 8.71 -17.82 14.65
C ARG A 46 9.82 -17.16 13.87
N LEU A 47 9.99 -15.86 13.97
CA LEU A 47 11.07 -15.14 13.28
C LEU A 47 12.48 -15.53 13.76
N SER A 48 12.61 -16.30 14.84
CA SER A 48 13.89 -16.91 15.27
C SER A 48 14.17 -18.25 14.61
N GLU A 49 13.20 -18.85 13.90
CA GLU A 49 13.37 -20.15 13.22
C GLU A 49 13.88 -19.93 11.79
N SER A 50 15.10 -20.37 11.51
CA SER A 50 15.76 -20.19 10.21
C SER A 50 14.94 -20.78 9.04
N ALA A 51 14.36 -21.97 9.19
CA ALA A 51 13.54 -22.58 8.14
C ALA A 51 12.28 -21.75 7.84
N TYR A 52 11.63 -21.20 8.88
CA TYR A 52 10.46 -20.35 8.75
C TYR A 52 10.80 -19.05 8.00
N THR A 53 11.83 -18.35 8.45
CA THR A 53 12.24 -17.06 7.87
C THR A 53 12.78 -17.22 6.46
N THR A 54 13.45 -18.35 6.15
CA THR A 54 13.90 -18.65 4.79
C THR A 54 12.73 -18.72 3.81
N VAL A 55 11.64 -19.42 4.16
CA VAL A 55 10.46 -19.50 3.30
C VAL A 55 9.72 -18.15 3.27
N LEU A 56 9.49 -17.54 4.43
CA LEU A 56 8.79 -16.26 4.56
C LEU A 56 9.44 -15.17 3.68
N ASN A 57 10.74 -14.98 3.82
CA ASN A 57 11.43 -13.86 3.17
C ASN A 57 11.69 -14.11 1.68
N ARG A 58 11.71 -15.38 1.24
CA ARG A 58 11.88 -15.74 -0.17
C ARG A 58 10.58 -15.65 -0.96
N GLU A 59 9.48 -16.17 -0.37
CA GLU A 59 8.27 -16.44 -1.14
C GLU A 59 7.24 -15.30 -1.10
N PHE A 60 7.23 -14.50 -0.03
CA PHE A 60 6.20 -13.49 0.20
C PHE A 60 6.74 -12.07 0.11
N ASN A 61 5.97 -11.16 -0.49
CA ASN A 61 6.29 -9.74 -0.57
C ASN A 61 5.38 -8.85 0.30
N SER A 62 4.54 -9.47 1.12
CA SER A 62 3.70 -8.80 2.12
C SER A 62 3.56 -9.66 3.37
N VAL A 63 3.41 -9.06 4.54
CA VAL A 63 3.20 -9.76 5.80
C VAL A 63 2.09 -9.11 6.62
N THR A 64 1.38 -9.93 7.42
CA THR A 64 0.36 -9.51 8.38
C THR A 64 0.72 -10.06 9.74
N ALA A 65 0.67 -9.25 10.82
CA ALA A 65 0.87 -9.78 12.17
C ALA A 65 -0.31 -10.69 12.55
N GLU A 66 -0.04 -11.94 12.92
CA GLU A 66 -1.09 -12.89 13.30
C GLU A 66 -1.80 -12.46 14.58
N ASN A 67 -1.04 -11.99 15.59
CA ASN A 67 -1.57 -11.59 16.89
C ASN A 67 -0.97 -10.29 17.46
N GLU A 68 0.22 -9.92 17.05
CA GLU A 68 1.06 -8.95 17.74
C GLU A 68 0.63 -7.49 17.55
N MET A 69 -0.28 -7.24 16.61
CA MET A 69 -0.88 -5.91 16.39
C MET A 69 -2.34 -5.81 16.85
N LYS A 70 -2.89 -6.85 17.51
CA LYS A 70 -4.23 -6.83 18.10
C LYS A 70 -4.23 -6.01 19.39
N TRP A 71 -5.38 -5.44 19.75
CA TRP A 71 -5.50 -4.49 20.86
C TRP A 71 -4.91 -5.02 22.18
N ALA A 72 -5.28 -6.25 22.58
CA ALA A 72 -4.76 -6.83 23.82
C ALA A 72 -3.23 -6.96 23.85
N SER A 73 -2.60 -7.18 22.69
CA SER A 73 -1.13 -7.30 22.58
C SER A 73 -0.44 -5.94 22.66
N ILE A 74 -1.04 -4.92 22.03
CA ILE A 74 -0.43 -3.59 21.92
C ILE A 74 -0.70 -2.72 23.16
N GLU A 75 -1.90 -2.80 23.75
CA GLU A 75 -2.31 -1.94 24.86
C GLU A 75 -2.86 -2.78 26.03
N PRO A 76 -2.02 -3.60 26.66
CA PRO A 76 -2.45 -4.50 27.75
C PRO A 76 -3.03 -3.77 28.97
N SER A 77 -2.64 -2.53 29.18
CA SER A 77 -3.21 -1.63 30.21
C SER A 77 -3.55 -0.29 29.57
N ARG A 78 -4.61 0.36 30.06
CA ARG A 78 -5.13 1.62 29.50
C ARG A 78 -4.02 2.67 29.36
N ASN A 79 -3.83 3.19 28.15
CA ASN A 79 -2.81 4.18 27.78
C ASN A 79 -1.35 3.68 27.93
N SER A 80 -1.13 2.39 28.10
CA SER A 80 0.20 1.77 28.16
C SER A 80 0.44 0.89 26.95
N PHE A 81 1.15 1.42 25.98
CA PHE A 81 1.41 0.75 24.70
C PHE A 81 2.71 -0.05 24.71
N SER A 82 2.68 -1.25 24.12
CA SER A 82 3.82 -2.13 23.92
C SER A 82 3.92 -2.52 22.45
N PHE A 83 4.84 -1.90 21.72
CA PHE A 83 5.00 -2.09 20.28
C PHE A 83 6.10 -3.09 19.89
N SER A 84 6.87 -3.58 20.87
CA SER A 84 8.12 -4.32 20.62
C SER A 84 7.94 -5.56 19.71
N ALA A 85 6.85 -6.29 19.85
CA ALA A 85 6.57 -7.45 19.01
C ALA A 85 6.20 -7.05 17.58
N GLY A 86 5.30 -6.08 17.43
CA GLY A 86 4.95 -5.54 16.12
C GLY A 86 6.13 -4.86 15.41
N ASP A 87 6.98 -4.15 16.14
CA ASP A 87 8.19 -3.53 15.61
C ASP A 87 9.20 -4.56 15.06
N ARG A 88 9.31 -5.73 15.70
CA ARG A 88 10.12 -6.83 15.17
C ARG A 88 9.61 -7.32 13.82
N LEU A 89 8.28 -7.46 13.66
CA LEU A 89 7.68 -7.83 12.39
C LEU A 89 7.95 -6.77 11.32
N VAL A 90 7.67 -5.50 11.64
CA VAL A 90 7.87 -4.37 10.71
C VAL A 90 9.34 -4.27 10.29
N THR A 91 10.27 -4.42 11.23
CA THR A 91 11.72 -4.40 10.94
C THR A 91 12.11 -5.57 10.03
N ASN A 92 11.63 -6.79 10.31
CA ASN A 92 11.89 -7.94 9.44
C ASN A 92 11.34 -7.69 8.02
N ALA A 93 10.11 -7.20 7.91
CA ALA A 93 9.49 -6.90 6.63
C ALA A 93 10.28 -5.85 5.83
N GLN A 94 10.66 -4.74 6.46
CA GLN A 94 11.44 -3.68 5.83
C GLN A 94 12.81 -4.17 5.35
N ASN A 95 13.50 -4.99 6.13
CA ASN A 95 14.79 -5.58 5.76
C ASN A 95 14.70 -6.54 4.56
N ASN A 96 13.52 -7.09 4.31
CA ASN A 96 13.27 -8.02 3.20
C ASN A 96 12.42 -7.42 2.06
N GLY A 97 12.18 -6.10 2.07
CA GLY A 97 11.41 -5.42 1.02
C GLY A 97 9.93 -5.80 0.97
N GLN A 98 9.37 -6.26 2.09
CA GLN A 98 7.97 -6.68 2.21
C GLN A 98 7.11 -5.52 2.70
N SER A 99 5.89 -5.40 2.17
CA SER A 99 4.88 -4.51 2.74
C SER A 99 4.27 -5.12 4.01
N VAL A 100 3.69 -4.28 4.85
CA VAL A 100 3.03 -4.74 6.09
C VAL A 100 1.57 -4.33 6.09
N ARG A 101 0.68 -5.30 6.36
CA ARG A 101 -0.72 -5.08 6.69
C ARG A 101 -0.89 -5.10 8.20
N GLY A 102 -1.49 -4.06 8.77
CA GLY A 102 -1.81 -3.97 10.19
C GLY A 102 -3.14 -4.68 10.50
N HIS A 103 -3.11 -5.62 11.43
CA HIS A 103 -4.28 -6.40 11.83
C HIS A 103 -4.31 -6.52 13.35
N THR A 104 -5.28 -5.96 14.04
CA THR A 104 -6.43 -5.14 13.66
C THR A 104 -6.68 -4.09 14.74
N LEU A 105 -7.25 -2.93 14.38
CA LEU A 105 -7.43 -1.84 15.35
C LEU A 105 -8.63 -2.06 16.26
N VAL A 106 -9.81 -2.39 15.70
CA VAL A 106 -11.05 -2.62 16.47
C VAL A 106 -11.65 -3.95 16.10
N TRP A 107 -11.73 -4.84 17.08
CA TRP A 107 -12.30 -6.17 16.93
C TRP A 107 -13.07 -6.57 18.19
N HIS A 108 -14.16 -7.33 18.03
CA HIS A 108 -14.99 -7.82 19.12
C HIS A 108 -14.30 -8.87 20.02
N ALA A 109 -13.13 -9.36 19.61
CA ALA A 109 -12.30 -10.30 20.33
C ALA A 109 -10.89 -9.74 20.56
N GLN A 110 -10.12 -10.38 21.42
CA GLN A 110 -8.72 -10.05 21.73
C GLN A 110 -8.45 -8.55 22.03
N TYR A 111 -9.44 -7.86 22.66
CA TYR A 111 -9.19 -6.60 23.37
C TYR A 111 -8.87 -6.90 24.84
N PRO A 112 -8.16 -6.01 25.56
CA PRO A 112 -7.78 -6.28 26.95
C PRO A 112 -8.96 -6.16 27.90
N GLY A 113 -8.97 -6.95 28.99
CA GLY A 113 -10.10 -7.03 29.95
C GLY A 113 -10.52 -5.71 30.57
N TRP A 114 -9.62 -4.71 30.67
CA TRP A 114 -9.98 -3.38 31.18
C TRP A 114 -11.00 -2.66 30.30
N VAL A 115 -11.08 -3.00 29.00
CA VAL A 115 -12.03 -2.42 28.04
C VAL A 115 -13.48 -2.86 28.38
N GLU A 116 -13.68 -4.08 28.86
CA GLU A 116 -15.00 -4.64 29.15
C GLU A 116 -15.81 -3.83 30.18
N ASN A 117 -15.12 -3.15 31.09
CA ASN A 117 -15.75 -2.39 32.17
C ASN A 117 -16.04 -0.91 31.80
N LEU A 118 -15.62 -0.46 30.62
CA LEU A 118 -15.78 0.94 30.22
C LEU A 118 -17.22 1.26 29.86
N GLN A 119 -17.73 2.38 30.36
CA GLN A 119 -19.01 2.95 29.93
C GLN A 119 -18.89 3.63 28.56
N THR A 120 -20.03 3.98 27.95
CA THR A 120 -20.13 4.49 26.58
C THR A 120 -19.07 5.55 26.22
N ASN A 121 -18.96 6.63 27.00
CA ASN A 121 -18.03 7.73 26.67
C ASN A 121 -16.56 7.32 26.85
N ASP A 122 -16.29 6.54 27.90
CA ASP A 122 -14.94 6.02 28.14
C ASP A 122 -14.53 5.01 27.07
N LEU A 123 -15.43 4.13 26.65
CA LEU A 123 -15.18 3.17 25.58
C LEU A 123 -14.89 3.87 24.25
N ARG A 124 -15.69 4.89 23.90
CA ARG A 124 -15.46 5.71 22.70
C ARG A 124 -14.08 6.37 22.74
N SER A 125 -13.76 7.01 23.86
CA SER A 125 -12.46 7.67 24.05
C SER A 125 -11.31 6.68 24.01
N ALA A 126 -11.45 5.49 24.61
CA ALA A 126 -10.43 4.44 24.58
C ALA A 126 -10.22 3.90 23.16
N MET A 127 -11.30 3.64 22.41
CA MET A 127 -11.21 3.18 21.02
C MET A 127 -10.46 4.19 20.12
N ILE A 128 -10.80 5.46 20.21
CA ILE A 128 -10.15 6.52 19.43
C ILE A 128 -8.69 6.68 19.85
N ASN A 129 -8.41 6.65 21.15
CA ASN A 129 -7.03 6.74 21.68
C ASN A 129 -6.18 5.56 21.21
N HIS A 130 -6.73 4.33 21.26
CA HIS A 130 -6.05 3.15 20.75
C HIS A 130 -5.71 3.29 19.26
N ILE A 131 -6.69 3.63 18.43
CA ILE A 131 -6.48 3.86 16.99
C ILE A 131 -5.36 4.88 16.77
N ASN A 132 -5.43 6.03 17.45
CA ASN A 132 -4.44 7.09 17.30
C ASN A 132 -3.05 6.65 17.77
N GLY A 133 -2.95 5.97 18.91
CA GLY A 133 -1.67 5.49 19.47
C GLY A 133 -0.98 4.50 18.53
N VAL A 134 -1.73 3.51 18.03
CA VAL A 134 -1.20 2.48 17.14
C VAL A 134 -0.83 3.07 15.78
N MET A 135 -1.73 3.80 15.15
CA MET A 135 -1.49 4.32 13.81
C MET A 135 -0.41 5.40 13.77
N ASN A 136 -0.31 6.24 14.80
CA ASN A 136 0.80 7.22 14.89
C ASN A 136 2.15 6.54 15.05
N HIS A 137 2.25 5.44 15.83
CA HIS A 137 3.50 4.69 15.98
C HIS A 137 3.95 4.06 14.66
N TYR A 138 3.02 3.51 13.89
CA TYR A 138 3.30 2.84 12.62
C TYR A 138 3.13 3.74 11.38
N LYS A 139 2.90 5.03 11.56
CA LYS A 139 2.64 5.95 10.45
C LYS A 139 3.71 5.87 9.36
N GLY A 140 3.26 5.67 8.12
CA GLY A 140 4.12 5.51 6.95
C GLY A 140 4.87 4.18 6.85
N LYS A 141 4.66 3.24 7.79
CA LYS A 141 5.27 1.90 7.78
C LYS A 141 4.27 0.81 7.40
N ILE A 142 2.98 1.06 7.56
CA ILE A 142 1.89 0.10 7.29
C ILE A 142 1.17 0.53 6.01
N TYR A 143 1.08 -0.41 5.07
CA TYR A 143 0.43 -0.20 3.77
C TYR A 143 -1.10 -0.11 3.89
N ALA A 144 -1.70 -1.01 4.67
CA ALA A 144 -3.14 -1.09 4.87
C ALA A 144 -3.46 -1.53 6.31
N TRP A 145 -4.53 -1.00 6.90
CA TRP A 145 -5.03 -1.37 8.21
C TRP A 145 -6.40 -2.03 8.13
N ASP A 146 -6.60 -3.13 8.82
CA ASP A 146 -7.92 -3.61 9.20
C ASP A 146 -8.42 -2.71 10.34
N VAL A 147 -9.20 -1.68 9.97
CA VAL A 147 -9.70 -0.70 10.94
C VAL A 147 -10.74 -1.31 11.86
N VAL A 148 -11.68 -2.04 11.27
CA VAL A 148 -12.70 -2.82 12.00
C VAL A 148 -12.73 -4.23 11.42
N ASN A 149 -12.66 -5.20 12.31
CA ASN A 149 -12.71 -6.62 12.00
C ASN A 149 -13.99 -7.25 12.52
N GLU A 150 -14.70 -8.01 11.65
CA GLU A 150 -15.79 -8.93 11.99
C GLU A 150 -16.97 -8.30 12.76
N ALA A 151 -17.41 -7.13 12.33
CA ALA A 151 -18.52 -6.43 12.99
C ALA A 151 -19.90 -6.97 12.64
N PHE A 152 -20.04 -7.79 11.58
CA PHE A 152 -21.32 -8.37 11.18
C PHE A 152 -21.51 -9.77 11.80
N ALA A 153 -22.78 -10.06 12.13
CA ALA A 153 -23.16 -11.35 12.71
C ALA A 153 -23.14 -12.47 11.68
N ASP A 154 -22.83 -13.68 12.15
CA ASP A 154 -23.03 -14.90 11.37
C ASP A 154 -24.50 -15.32 11.46
N GLY A 155 -25.21 -15.15 10.37
CA GLY A 155 -26.66 -15.39 10.31
C GLY A 155 -27.50 -14.12 10.59
N GLY A 156 -28.83 -14.27 10.58
CA GLY A 156 -29.75 -13.16 10.74
C GLY A 156 -30.10 -12.44 9.43
N ALA A 157 -30.78 -11.30 9.56
CA ALA A 157 -31.16 -10.47 8.42
C ALA A 157 -29.96 -9.75 7.81
N VAL A 158 -30.12 -9.26 6.58
CA VAL A 158 -29.10 -8.45 5.91
C VAL A 158 -28.78 -7.21 6.77
N GLY A 159 -27.49 -7.00 7.09
CA GLY A 159 -27.02 -5.85 7.85
C GLY A 159 -27.07 -6.01 9.38
N THR A 160 -27.39 -7.20 9.89
CA THR A 160 -27.32 -7.48 11.33
C THR A 160 -25.87 -7.42 11.80
N LEU A 161 -25.57 -6.48 12.72
CA LEU A 161 -24.27 -6.41 13.37
C LEU A 161 -24.13 -7.45 14.50
N ARG A 162 -22.92 -7.88 14.72
CA ARG A 162 -22.54 -8.75 15.83
C ARG A 162 -22.79 -8.06 17.15
N SER A 163 -23.41 -8.76 18.09
CA SER A 163 -23.51 -8.29 19.48
C SER A 163 -22.13 -8.27 20.12
N SER A 164 -21.64 -7.10 20.44
CA SER A 164 -20.33 -6.84 21.06
C SER A 164 -20.43 -5.63 21.97
N ILE A 165 -19.43 -5.38 22.81
CA ILE A 165 -19.39 -4.18 23.66
C ILE A 165 -19.49 -2.89 22.81
N PHE A 166 -18.92 -2.91 21.60
CA PHE A 166 -18.95 -1.76 20.70
C PHE A 166 -20.37 -1.49 20.20
N THR A 167 -21.07 -2.49 19.67
CA THR A 167 -22.46 -2.32 19.21
C THR A 167 -23.41 -2.02 20.35
N GLN A 168 -23.25 -2.66 21.51
CA GLN A 168 -24.13 -2.46 22.67
C GLN A 168 -23.98 -1.09 23.31
N ARG A 169 -22.77 -0.53 23.37
CA ARG A 169 -22.50 0.71 24.07
C ARG A 169 -22.34 1.92 23.15
N LEU A 170 -21.79 1.73 21.94
CA LEU A 170 -21.54 2.81 21.01
C LEU A 170 -22.58 2.88 19.88
N GLY A 171 -23.40 1.80 19.75
CA GLY A 171 -24.32 1.67 18.61
C GLY A 171 -23.58 1.37 17.30
N ASN A 172 -24.33 1.33 16.19
CA ASN A 172 -23.79 0.94 14.88
C ASN A 172 -22.79 1.97 14.30
N GLY A 173 -22.80 3.20 14.82
CA GLY A 173 -21.92 4.28 14.35
C GLY A 173 -20.44 4.09 14.69
N PHE A 174 -20.08 3.17 15.59
CA PHE A 174 -18.69 2.97 16.00
C PHE A 174 -17.77 2.62 14.83
N ILE A 175 -18.28 1.94 13.80
CA ILE A 175 -17.50 1.56 12.62
C ILE A 175 -17.06 2.83 11.87
N GLU A 176 -18.01 3.74 11.59
CA GLU A 176 -17.69 5.01 10.95
C GLU A 176 -16.74 5.86 11.80
N GLU A 177 -16.97 5.95 13.12
CA GLU A 177 -16.10 6.67 14.05
C GLU A 177 -14.65 6.14 13.97
N ALA A 178 -14.48 4.81 13.96
CA ALA A 178 -13.17 4.17 13.84
C ALA A 178 -12.46 4.52 12.51
N PHE A 179 -13.17 4.45 11.36
CA PHE A 179 -12.61 4.80 10.06
C PHE A 179 -12.20 6.28 9.97
N ARG A 180 -13.02 7.19 10.52
CA ARG A 180 -12.68 8.63 10.55
C ARG A 180 -11.47 8.90 11.44
N ALA A 181 -11.38 8.28 12.61
CA ALA A 181 -10.21 8.39 13.49
C ALA A 181 -8.95 7.83 12.82
N ALA A 182 -9.05 6.67 12.17
CA ALA A 182 -7.94 6.04 11.46
C ALA A 182 -7.40 6.95 10.33
N ARG A 183 -8.29 7.54 9.52
CA ARG A 183 -7.88 8.48 8.45
C ARG A 183 -7.21 9.74 8.99
N ALA A 184 -7.69 10.25 10.12
CA ALA A 184 -7.09 11.42 10.75
C ALA A 184 -5.67 11.10 11.28
N ALA A 185 -5.45 9.89 11.81
CA ALA A 185 -4.15 9.46 12.34
C ALA A 185 -3.13 9.21 11.22
N ASP A 186 -3.50 8.48 10.17
CA ASP A 186 -2.64 8.24 9.00
C ASP A 186 -3.40 8.45 7.69
N PRO A 187 -3.25 9.61 7.06
CA PRO A 187 -3.89 9.91 5.78
C PRO A 187 -3.41 9.04 4.61
N ALA A 188 -2.23 8.41 4.72
CA ALA A 188 -1.60 7.66 3.63
C ALA A 188 -1.91 6.16 3.64
N ALA A 189 -2.22 5.59 4.79
CA ALA A 189 -2.55 4.17 4.91
C ALA A 189 -3.91 3.86 4.25
N LYS A 190 -4.02 2.71 3.62
CA LYS A 190 -5.31 2.19 3.16
C LYS A 190 -6.11 1.68 4.36
N LEU A 191 -7.40 2.02 4.39
CA LEU A 191 -8.32 1.67 5.47
C LEU A 191 -9.29 0.60 5.00
N CYS A 192 -9.23 -0.58 5.60
CA CYS A 192 -10.00 -1.75 5.22
C CYS A 192 -11.01 -2.14 6.30
N TYR A 193 -12.17 -2.62 5.87
CA TYR A 193 -13.04 -3.46 6.66
C TYR A 193 -12.71 -4.92 6.36
N ASN A 194 -12.55 -5.78 7.36
CA ASN A 194 -12.17 -7.19 7.20
C ASN A 194 -13.19 -8.11 7.86
N ASP A 195 -13.60 -9.18 7.18
CA ASP A 195 -14.55 -10.14 7.77
C ASP A 195 -14.43 -11.53 7.10
N TYR A 196 -14.88 -12.55 7.82
CA TYR A 196 -15.05 -13.92 7.31
C TYR A 196 -16.51 -14.17 6.93
N ASN A 197 -16.77 -15.25 6.18
CA ASN A 197 -18.10 -15.62 5.68
C ASN A 197 -18.78 -14.49 4.86
N ILE A 198 -17.97 -13.62 4.23
CA ILE A 198 -18.42 -12.63 3.27
C ILE A 198 -17.93 -12.95 1.85
N ASP A 199 -17.69 -14.22 1.59
CA ASP A 199 -17.08 -14.75 0.37
C ASP A 199 -18.11 -15.16 -0.69
N ASP A 200 -19.33 -15.46 -0.27
CA ASP A 200 -20.48 -15.76 -1.14
C ASP A 200 -21.27 -14.47 -1.42
N ALA A 201 -21.39 -14.09 -2.69
CA ALA A 201 -22.09 -12.88 -3.15
C ALA A 201 -23.55 -12.80 -2.67
N ASN A 202 -24.21 -13.93 -2.41
CA ASN A 202 -25.62 -14.02 -2.06
C ASN A 202 -25.88 -14.10 -0.55
N ALA A 203 -24.84 -14.30 0.26
CA ALA A 203 -25.01 -14.41 1.71
C ALA A 203 -25.50 -13.10 2.34
N ASN A 204 -26.37 -13.19 3.33
CA ASN A 204 -26.91 -12.02 4.03
C ASN A 204 -25.81 -11.17 4.67
N LYS A 205 -24.77 -11.80 5.23
CA LYS A 205 -23.62 -11.13 5.82
C LYS A 205 -22.87 -10.34 4.76
N THR A 206 -22.56 -10.92 3.61
CA THR A 206 -21.92 -10.26 2.46
C THR A 206 -22.71 -9.05 2.00
N ARG A 207 -24.05 -9.21 1.83
CA ARG A 207 -24.92 -8.11 1.43
C ARG A 207 -24.97 -6.99 2.47
N GLY A 208 -24.88 -7.33 3.76
CA GLY A 208 -24.77 -6.35 4.84
C GLY A 208 -23.52 -5.50 4.73
N VAL A 209 -22.35 -6.15 4.58
CA VAL A 209 -21.06 -5.48 4.38
C VAL A 209 -21.05 -4.64 3.10
N TYR A 210 -21.59 -5.19 1.99
CA TYR A 210 -21.73 -4.47 0.73
C TYR A 210 -22.56 -3.18 0.89
N ASN A 211 -23.69 -3.26 1.57
CA ASN A 211 -24.56 -2.09 1.80
C ASN A 211 -23.87 -1.03 2.68
N MET A 212 -23.14 -1.45 3.72
CA MET A 212 -22.34 -0.55 4.56
C MET A 212 -21.26 0.18 3.73
N ILE A 213 -20.48 -0.55 2.93
CA ILE A 213 -19.43 0.06 2.10
C ILE A 213 -20.05 1.04 1.09
N ARG A 214 -21.15 0.65 0.44
CA ARG A 214 -21.88 1.53 -0.50
C ARG A 214 -22.35 2.81 0.18
N ASP A 215 -22.92 2.72 1.37
CA ASP A 215 -23.33 3.88 2.17
C ASP A 215 -22.14 4.74 2.58
N PHE A 216 -21.06 4.13 3.04
CA PHE A 216 -19.82 4.83 3.41
C PHE A 216 -19.25 5.61 2.23
N LYS A 217 -19.17 5.00 1.05
CA LYS A 217 -18.72 5.69 -0.17
C LYS A 217 -19.63 6.88 -0.51
N ALA A 218 -20.95 6.70 -0.41
CA ALA A 218 -21.91 7.76 -0.70
C ALA A 218 -21.81 8.95 0.28
N ARG A 219 -21.49 8.71 1.56
CA ARG A 219 -21.35 9.71 2.61
C ARG A 219 -19.94 10.23 2.82
N GLY A 220 -18.96 9.78 2.01
CA GLY A 220 -17.56 10.21 2.13
C GLY A 220 -16.88 9.69 3.40
N VAL A 221 -17.29 8.54 3.95
CA VAL A 221 -16.55 7.86 5.00
C VAL A 221 -15.30 7.22 4.38
N PRO A 222 -14.12 7.40 4.99
CA PRO A 222 -12.86 7.05 4.36
C PRO A 222 -12.58 5.53 4.40
N ILE A 223 -13.21 4.78 3.52
CA ILE A 223 -12.96 3.35 3.31
C ILE A 223 -12.31 3.14 1.95
N ASP A 224 -11.17 2.45 1.93
CA ASP A 224 -10.37 2.21 0.72
C ASP A 224 -10.45 0.77 0.24
N CYS A 225 -10.69 -0.19 1.15
CA CYS A 225 -10.64 -1.62 0.85
C CYS A 225 -11.60 -2.45 1.71
N VAL A 226 -11.90 -3.63 1.18
CA VAL A 226 -12.54 -4.72 1.91
C VAL A 226 -11.63 -5.94 1.90
N GLY A 227 -11.47 -6.57 3.06
CA GLY A 227 -10.76 -7.83 3.25
C GLY A 227 -11.76 -8.98 3.31
N LEU A 228 -11.56 -9.98 2.45
CA LEU A 228 -12.23 -11.27 2.48
C LEU A 228 -11.27 -12.23 3.19
N GLN A 229 -11.62 -12.72 4.38
CA GLN A 229 -10.73 -13.62 5.12
C GLN A 229 -10.51 -14.94 4.37
N SER A 230 -11.57 -15.49 3.79
CA SER A 230 -11.49 -16.65 2.88
C SER A 230 -10.96 -17.92 3.55
N HIS A 231 -11.48 -18.26 4.71
CA HIS A 231 -11.24 -19.53 5.39
C HIS A 231 -12.16 -20.61 4.82
N PHE A 232 -11.62 -21.47 3.95
CA PHE A 232 -12.44 -22.43 3.21
C PHE A 232 -12.15 -23.90 3.53
N GLY A 233 -13.20 -24.76 3.36
CA GLY A 233 -13.02 -26.11 2.86
C GLY A 233 -13.08 -26.13 1.32
N ASN A 234 -14.05 -25.40 0.72
CA ASN A 234 -14.19 -25.22 -0.72
C ASN A 234 -14.73 -23.80 -1.02
N PRO A 235 -14.08 -23.03 -1.91
CA PRO A 235 -14.52 -21.68 -2.21
C PRO A 235 -15.88 -21.69 -2.92
N PRO A 236 -16.77 -20.68 -2.64
CA PRO A 236 -18.04 -20.52 -3.31
C PRO A 236 -17.91 -20.42 -4.85
N SER A 237 -18.89 -20.94 -5.58
CA SER A 237 -18.87 -20.88 -7.05
C SER A 237 -18.98 -19.46 -7.60
N ASN A 238 -19.57 -18.53 -6.85
CA ASN A 238 -19.74 -17.12 -7.18
C ASN A 238 -18.65 -16.21 -6.55
N TYR A 239 -17.51 -16.78 -6.14
CA TYR A 239 -16.45 -16.04 -5.46
C TYR A 239 -15.90 -14.88 -6.30
N GLN A 240 -15.66 -15.09 -7.60
CA GLN A 240 -15.22 -14.00 -8.49
C GLN A 240 -16.27 -12.91 -8.60
N GLN A 241 -17.54 -13.25 -8.78
CA GLN A 241 -18.64 -12.30 -8.80
C GLN A 241 -18.69 -11.46 -7.51
N ASN A 242 -18.37 -12.09 -6.38
CA ASN A 242 -18.30 -11.40 -5.10
C ASN A 242 -17.17 -10.35 -5.06
N ILE A 243 -15.98 -10.69 -5.57
CA ILE A 243 -14.89 -9.73 -5.71
C ILE A 243 -15.29 -8.58 -6.66
N GLU A 244 -15.92 -8.89 -7.78
CA GLU A 244 -16.38 -7.91 -8.78
C GLU A 244 -17.39 -6.92 -8.20
N GLN A 245 -18.38 -7.38 -7.41
CA GLN A 245 -19.38 -6.49 -6.83
C GLN A 245 -18.76 -5.49 -5.84
N PHE A 246 -17.85 -5.92 -4.98
CA PHE A 246 -17.14 -5.01 -4.08
C PHE A 246 -16.23 -4.04 -4.85
N ALA A 247 -15.51 -4.53 -5.84
CA ALA A 247 -14.66 -3.71 -6.71
C ALA A 247 -15.46 -2.60 -7.43
N ALA A 248 -16.70 -2.90 -7.84
CA ALA A 248 -17.60 -1.94 -8.48
C ALA A 248 -18.01 -0.77 -7.58
N LEU A 249 -17.89 -0.91 -6.25
CA LEU A 249 -18.09 0.20 -5.29
C LEU A 249 -16.90 1.18 -5.26
N GLY A 250 -15.83 0.91 -6.01
CA GLY A 250 -14.63 1.75 -6.04
C GLY A 250 -13.70 1.53 -4.85
N VAL A 251 -13.79 0.40 -4.16
CA VAL A 251 -12.84 -0.04 -3.13
C VAL A 251 -11.93 -1.14 -3.68
N ASP A 252 -10.73 -1.26 -3.13
CA ASP A 252 -9.89 -2.41 -3.41
C ASP A 252 -10.41 -3.63 -2.65
N VAL A 253 -10.28 -4.81 -3.25
CA VAL A 253 -10.57 -6.08 -2.60
C VAL A 253 -9.26 -6.77 -2.29
N GLN A 254 -9.13 -7.31 -1.09
CA GLN A 254 -7.96 -8.05 -0.65
C GLN A 254 -8.40 -9.37 -0.05
N ILE A 255 -7.77 -10.46 -0.46
CA ILE A 255 -7.93 -11.75 0.19
C ILE A 255 -6.92 -11.79 1.33
N THR A 256 -7.40 -11.80 2.56
CA THR A 256 -6.59 -11.40 3.71
C THR A 256 -6.09 -12.54 4.58
N GLU A 257 -6.78 -13.69 4.55
CA GLU A 257 -6.50 -14.76 5.52
C GLU A 257 -6.67 -16.15 4.89
N LEU A 258 -6.36 -16.28 3.59
CA LEU A 258 -6.65 -17.48 2.83
C LEU A 258 -6.04 -18.73 3.45
N ASP A 259 -6.89 -19.68 3.78
CA ASP A 259 -6.51 -21.03 4.12
C ASP A 259 -7.59 -22.01 3.62
N ILE A 260 -7.17 -23.03 2.87
CA ILE A 260 -8.08 -23.99 2.23
C ILE A 260 -7.72 -25.40 2.69
N GLY A 261 -8.60 -26.00 3.48
CA GLY A 261 -8.37 -27.36 4.00
C GLY A 261 -8.22 -28.41 2.90
N GLY A 262 -7.48 -29.46 3.20
CA GLY A 262 -7.26 -30.60 2.31
C GLY A 262 -5.84 -30.74 1.77
N SER A 263 -5.69 -31.55 0.73
CA SER A 263 -4.40 -31.84 0.12
C SER A 263 -4.55 -32.27 -1.35
N GLY A 264 -3.42 -32.45 -2.04
CA GLY A 264 -3.37 -32.96 -3.41
C GLY A 264 -4.05 -32.05 -4.43
N SER A 265 -4.58 -32.66 -5.49
CA SER A 265 -5.16 -31.92 -6.63
C SER A 265 -6.44 -31.15 -6.29
N THR A 266 -7.24 -31.65 -5.35
CA THR A 266 -8.48 -30.96 -4.92
C THR A 266 -8.18 -29.62 -4.24
N GLN A 267 -7.22 -29.61 -3.30
CA GLN A 267 -6.75 -28.38 -2.66
C GLN A 267 -6.10 -27.45 -3.70
N ALA A 268 -5.28 -28.00 -4.58
CA ALA A 268 -4.60 -27.25 -5.63
C ALA A 268 -5.61 -26.55 -6.57
N ASP A 269 -6.68 -27.23 -6.98
CA ASP A 269 -7.75 -26.62 -7.79
C ASP A 269 -8.49 -25.51 -7.05
N ALA A 270 -8.79 -25.71 -5.76
CA ALA A 270 -9.43 -24.68 -4.95
C ALA A 270 -8.58 -23.40 -4.84
N TYR A 271 -7.29 -23.53 -4.53
CA TYR A 271 -6.33 -22.42 -4.54
C TYR A 271 -6.21 -21.75 -5.91
N ARG A 272 -6.14 -22.56 -6.98
CA ARG A 272 -6.12 -22.06 -8.36
C ARG A 272 -7.35 -21.18 -8.65
N ARG A 273 -8.55 -21.64 -8.31
CA ARG A 273 -9.82 -20.90 -8.54
C ARG A 273 -9.85 -19.57 -7.78
N VAL A 274 -9.45 -19.56 -6.52
CA VAL A 274 -9.38 -18.33 -5.70
C VAL A 274 -8.38 -17.35 -6.27
N THR A 275 -7.17 -17.82 -6.60
CA THR A 275 -6.13 -16.98 -7.18
C THR A 275 -6.55 -16.43 -8.54
N GLN A 276 -7.17 -17.26 -9.39
CA GLN A 276 -7.67 -16.83 -10.70
C GLN A 276 -8.79 -15.77 -10.57
N ALA A 277 -9.71 -15.93 -9.60
CA ALA A 277 -10.75 -14.96 -9.34
C ALA A 277 -10.15 -13.58 -8.96
N CYS A 278 -9.11 -13.56 -8.12
CA CYS A 278 -8.42 -12.33 -7.78
C CYS A 278 -7.71 -11.70 -8.99
N VAL A 279 -6.99 -12.52 -9.76
CA VAL A 279 -6.24 -12.05 -10.94
C VAL A 279 -7.16 -11.47 -12.01
N ASN A 280 -8.35 -12.03 -12.19
CA ASN A 280 -9.34 -11.56 -13.17
C ASN A 280 -9.95 -10.19 -12.82
N VAL A 281 -9.87 -9.76 -11.56
CA VAL A 281 -10.47 -8.49 -11.12
C VAL A 281 -9.35 -7.48 -10.82
N PRO A 282 -9.24 -6.40 -11.59
CA PRO A 282 -8.17 -5.41 -11.44
C PRO A 282 -8.03 -4.83 -10.03
N ARG A 283 -9.16 -4.60 -9.33
CA ARG A 283 -9.16 -4.09 -7.96
C ARG A 283 -8.92 -5.15 -6.88
N CYS A 284 -8.75 -6.43 -7.23
CA CYS A 284 -8.19 -7.40 -6.30
C CYS A 284 -6.68 -7.21 -6.24
N THR A 285 -6.20 -6.59 -5.18
CA THR A 285 -4.83 -6.06 -5.11
C THR A 285 -3.84 -7.02 -4.46
N GLY A 286 -4.29 -8.12 -3.87
CA GLY A 286 -3.40 -9.13 -3.31
C GLY A 286 -4.09 -10.22 -2.54
N ILE A 287 -3.30 -11.23 -2.21
CA ILE A 287 -3.69 -12.43 -1.48
C ILE A 287 -2.72 -12.62 -0.32
N THR A 288 -3.24 -12.90 0.87
CA THR A 288 -2.45 -13.29 2.05
C THR A 288 -2.92 -14.66 2.51
N THR A 289 -2.03 -15.65 2.63
CA THR A 289 -2.33 -16.91 3.33
C THR A 289 -2.26 -16.70 4.84
N TRP A 290 -3.18 -17.35 5.60
CA TRP A 290 -3.18 -17.19 7.06
C TRP A 290 -2.16 -18.11 7.73
N GLY A 291 -0.90 -17.88 7.37
CA GLY A 291 0.28 -18.59 7.85
C GLY A 291 1.27 -18.94 6.74
N VAL A 292 2.45 -19.41 7.14
CA VAL A 292 3.54 -19.79 6.24
C VAL A 292 3.56 -21.30 5.97
N THR A 293 3.28 -22.12 6.98
CA THR A 293 3.37 -23.59 6.92
C THR A 293 2.25 -24.23 7.71
N ASP A 294 1.77 -25.39 7.26
CA ASP A 294 0.76 -26.21 7.94
C ASP A 294 1.13 -26.49 9.41
N ARG A 295 2.43 -26.54 9.71
CA ARG A 295 2.95 -26.83 11.06
C ARG A 295 2.42 -25.88 12.13
N TYR A 296 2.21 -24.62 11.79
CA TYR A 296 1.83 -23.57 12.71
C TYR A 296 0.47 -22.94 12.40
N SER A 297 -0.26 -23.49 11.43
CA SER A 297 -1.61 -23.06 11.15
C SER A 297 -2.54 -23.27 12.34
N TRP A 298 -3.40 -22.30 12.61
CA TRP A 298 -4.49 -22.46 13.59
C TRP A 298 -5.46 -23.59 13.22
N ARG A 299 -5.48 -23.99 11.93
CA ARG A 299 -6.22 -25.13 11.37
C ARG A 299 -5.27 -26.26 11.00
N SER A 300 -4.26 -26.54 11.82
CA SER A 300 -3.20 -27.52 11.49
C SER A 300 -3.73 -28.93 11.13
N GLY A 301 -4.85 -29.34 11.73
CA GLY A 301 -5.52 -30.60 11.41
C GLY A 301 -6.07 -30.69 9.98
N ASP A 302 -6.31 -29.55 9.32
CA ASP A 302 -6.84 -29.46 7.95
C ASP A 302 -5.75 -29.31 6.89
N THR A 303 -4.49 -29.17 7.25
CA THR A 303 -3.33 -28.94 6.36
C THR A 303 -3.61 -27.85 5.31
N PRO A 304 -3.97 -26.60 5.72
CA PRO A 304 -4.67 -25.67 4.82
C PRO A 304 -3.75 -24.78 3.99
N LEU A 305 -2.44 -24.77 4.21
CA LEU A 305 -1.51 -23.82 3.61
C LEU A 305 -0.75 -24.39 2.39
N LEU A 306 0.11 -23.55 1.79
CA LEU A 306 0.87 -23.90 0.56
C LEU A 306 2.15 -24.69 0.83
N PHE A 307 2.62 -24.65 2.10
CA PHE A 307 3.80 -25.40 2.55
C PHE A 307 3.39 -26.38 3.64
N ASP A 308 3.86 -27.62 3.51
CA ASP A 308 3.63 -28.67 4.51
C ASP A 308 4.37 -28.37 5.85
N GLY A 309 4.21 -29.27 6.84
CA GLY A 309 4.85 -29.13 8.14
C GLY A 309 6.39 -29.20 8.11
N ASN A 310 6.98 -29.60 7.00
CA ASN A 310 8.43 -29.66 6.75
C ASN A 310 8.91 -28.56 5.79
N TYR A 311 8.05 -27.57 5.50
CA TYR A 311 8.32 -26.46 4.57
C TYR A 311 8.48 -26.88 3.09
N ASN A 312 8.02 -28.07 2.71
CA ASN A 312 7.97 -28.47 1.30
C ASN A 312 6.77 -27.83 0.61
N LYS A 313 6.95 -27.44 -0.66
CA LYS A 313 5.89 -26.91 -1.50
C LYS A 313 4.86 -28.02 -1.76
N LYS A 314 3.57 -27.68 -1.62
CA LYS A 314 2.45 -28.57 -1.95
C LYS A 314 1.99 -28.30 -3.38
N GLN A 315 1.18 -29.20 -3.97
CA GLN A 315 0.59 -28.99 -5.31
C GLN A 315 -0.17 -27.67 -5.42
N ALA A 316 -0.76 -27.20 -4.32
CA ALA A 316 -1.43 -25.91 -4.25
C ALA A 316 -0.48 -24.72 -4.49
N TYR A 317 0.79 -24.83 -4.06
CA TYR A 317 1.81 -23.82 -4.34
C TYR A 317 2.03 -23.66 -5.86
N ASP A 318 2.22 -24.77 -6.56
CA ASP A 318 2.50 -24.76 -8.00
C ASP A 318 1.29 -24.24 -8.80
N ALA A 319 0.08 -24.59 -8.36
CA ALA A 319 -1.16 -24.09 -8.95
C ALA A 319 -1.29 -22.57 -8.83
N VAL A 320 -1.00 -22.00 -7.64
CA VAL A 320 -0.99 -20.56 -7.39
C VAL A 320 0.08 -19.88 -8.23
N LEU A 321 1.32 -20.38 -8.20
CA LEU A 321 2.43 -19.78 -8.94
C LEU A 321 2.15 -19.74 -10.45
N THR A 322 1.55 -20.81 -10.98
CA THR A 322 1.15 -20.87 -12.39
C THR A 322 0.15 -19.78 -12.76
N VAL A 323 -0.90 -19.59 -11.95
CA VAL A 323 -1.91 -18.54 -12.18
C VAL A 323 -1.27 -17.16 -12.13
N LEU A 324 -0.43 -16.88 -11.14
CA LEU A 324 0.22 -15.58 -10.98
C LEU A 324 1.17 -15.27 -12.16
N ASN A 325 1.95 -16.24 -12.62
CA ASN A 325 2.82 -16.06 -13.78
C ASN A 325 2.03 -15.82 -15.08
N ASN A 326 0.89 -16.48 -15.26
CA ASN A 326 0.03 -16.26 -16.41
C ASN A 326 -0.66 -14.88 -16.39
N ALA A 327 -0.78 -14.24 -15.23
CA ALA A 327 -1.35 -12.91 -15.07
C ALA A 327 -0.42 -11.79 -15.54
N SER A 328 0.88 -12.03 -15.69
CA SER A 328 1.89 -11.05 -16.07
C SER A 328 1.71 -10.44 -17.46
N GLY A 329 0.91 -11.09 -18.33
CA GLY A 329 0.52 -10.55 -19.64
C GLY A 329 -0.66 -9.56 -19.60
N ASN A 330 -1.30 -9.38 -18.46
CA ASN A 330 -2.42 -8.46 -18.28
C ASN A 330 -2.12 -7.50 -17.11
N PRO A 331 -1.34 -6.43 -17.35
CA PRO A 331 -1.03 -5.47 -16.30
C PRO A 331 -2.34 -4.93 -15.74
N ASN A 332 -2.47 -4.99 -14.42
CA ASN A 332 -3.61 -4.43 -13.70
C ASN A 332 -3.87 -3.00 -14.21
N PRO A 333 -5.02 -2.70 -14.83
CA PRO A 333 -5.31 -1.32 -15.16
C PRO A 333 -5.30 -0.54 -13.84
N THR A 334 -4.39 0.42 -13.74
CA THR A 334 -4.42 1.45 -12.70
C THR A 334 -5.86 1.88 -12.52
N PRO A 335 -6.39 1.96 -11.29
CA PRO A 335 -7.80 2.28 -11.05
C PRO A 335 -8.19 3.52 -11.86
N THR A 336 -9.10 3.32 -12.81
CA THR A 336 -9.71 4.40 -13.56
C THR A 336 -10.56 5.20 -12.59
N VAL A 337 -10.01 6.26 -12.04
CA VAL A 337 -10.81 7.32 -11.44
C VAL A 337 -11.68 7.90 -12.53
N THR A 338 -12.98 7.90 -12.36
CA THR A 338 -13.94 8.61 -13.19
C THR A 338 -13.43 10.04 -13.43
N PRO A 339 -13.44 10.56 -14.65
CA PRO A 339 -12.71 11.77 -14.99
C PRO A 339 -13.33 12.97 -14.31
N THR A 340 -12.69 13.41 -13.26
CA THR A 340 -12.74 14.80 -12.85
C THR A 340 -11.30 15.29 -12.98
N VAL A 341 -11.03 15.98 -14.11
CA VAL A 341 -9.77 16.65 -14.47
C VAL A 341 -8.52 15.75 -14.46
N THR A 342 -8.02 15.44 -15.63
CA THR A 342 -6.83 14.66 -15.97
C THR A 342 -5.61 14.99 -15.09
N PRO A 343 -5.08 14.07 -14.28
CA PRO A 343 -3.70 14.14 -13.85
C PRO A 343 -2.86 13.31 -14.83
N THR A 344 -1.91 13.95 -15.43
CA THR A 344 -0.89 13.38 -16.31
C THR A 344 -0.13 12.24 -15.59
N ALA A 345 0.13 11.16 -16.32
CA ALA A 345 0.76 9.91 -15.91
C ALA A 345 1.97 10.08 -14.98
N THR A 346 2.03 9.21 -13.94
CA THR A 346 3.26 8.97 -13.15
C THR A 346 4.31 8.33 -14.08
N PRO A 347 5.48 8.92 -14.27
CA PRO A 347 6.47 8.36 -15.19
C PRO A 347 7.14 7.12 -14.62
N THR A 348 7.28 6.12 -15.45
CA THR A 348 8.15 4.95 -15.32
C THR A 348 9.57 5.39 -14.94
N ALA A 349 10.26 4.61 -14.08
CA ALA A 349 11.67 4.84 -13.75
C ALA A 349 12.49 5.04 -15.03
N GLY A 350 13.06 6.25 -15.20
CA GLY A 350 13.90 6.59 -16.35
C GLY A 350 13.45 7.78 -17.20
N THR A 351 12.21 8.27 -17.08
CA THR A 351 11.79 9.49 -17.77
C THR A 351 12.20 10.73 -16.98
N THR A 352 12.99 11.59 -17.60
CA THR A 352 13.32 12.91 -17.06
C THR A 352 12.22 13.91 -17.39
N SER A 353 11.80 14.71 -16.39
CA SER A 353 10.77 15.75 -16.52
C SER A 353 11.25 17.05 -15.90
N ALA A 354 10.76 18.18 -16.34
CA ALA A 354 10.88 19.40 -15.56
C ALA A 354 9.75 19.47 -14.52
N PHE A 355 10.00 20.17 -13.41
CA PHE A 355 9.00 20.50 -12.40
C PHE A 355 8.75 22.00 -12.42
N ARG A 356 7.53 22.39 -12.78
CA ARG A 356 7.11 23.79 -12.86
C ARG A 356 6.31 24.17 -11.61
N GLY A 357 6.74 25.20 -10.91
CA GLY A 357 6.05 25.73 -9.73
C GLY A 357 4.70 26.35 -10.10
N VAL A 358 3.64 25.96 -9.39
CA VAL A 358 2.27 26.45 -9.63
C VAL A 358 2.18 27.95 -9.35
N GLY A 359 2.80 28.43 -8.27
CA GLY A 359 2.80 29.84 -7.91
C GLY A 359 3.74 30.71 -8.74
N SER A 360 4.91 30.20 -9.11
CA SER A 360 5.94 30.96 -9.82
C SER A 360 5.84 30.86 -11.34
N GLY A 361 5.26 29.78 -11.87
CA GLY A 361 5.28 29.46 -13.30
C GLY A 361 6.66 29.06 -13.85
N ARG A 362 7.67 28.89 -12.98
CA ARG A 362 9.08 28.60 -13.31
C ARG A 362 9.49 27.20 -12.95
N CYS A 363 10.54 26.68 -13.57
CA CYS A 363 11.03 25.33 -13.36
C CYS A 363 12.08 25.23 -12.24
N ILE A 364 12.14 24.09 -11.55
CA ILE A 364 13.25 23.73 -10.67
C ILE A 364 14.52 23.65 -11.49
N ASP A 365 15.52 24.44 -11.13
CA ASP A 365 16.71 24.73 -11.91
C ASP A 365 17.96 24.63 -11.05
N VAL A 366 19.01 24.00 -11.58
CA VAL A 366 20.32 24.02 -10.94
C VAL A 366 21.06 25.29 -11.36
N ASN A 367 21.41 26.13 -10.40
CA ASN A 367 22.00 27.44 -10.62
C ASN A 367 23.22 27.36 -11.56
N GLY A 368 23.17 28.16 -12.64
CA GLY A 368 24.26 28.25 -13.62
C GLY A 368 24.55 26.94 -14.36
N ALA A 369 23.61 25.98 -14.38
CA ALA A 369 23.81 24.63 -14.92
C ALA A 369 25.07 23.92 -14.38
N SER A 370 25.56 24.31 -13.19
CA SER A 370 26.74 23.74 -12.55
C SER A 370 26.47 22.31 -12.10
N GLN A 371 27.44 21.43 -12.25
CA GLN A 371 27.41 20.06 -11.74
C GLN A 371 28.22 19.86 -10.46
N ALA A 372 28.77 20.94 -9.89
CA ALA A 372 29.54 20.87 -8.67
C ALA A 372 28.65 20.57 -7.46
N ASN A 373 29.15 19.71 -6.55
CA ASN A 373 28.52 19.46 -5.25
C ASN A 373 28.34 20.77 -4.47
N GLY A 374 27.16 20.95 -3.87
CA GLY A 374 26.81 22.15 -3.13
C GLY A 374 26.17 23.25 -3.95
N THR A 375 26.04 23.07 -5.28
CA THR A 375 25.33 24.05 -6.12
C THR A 375 23.88 24.17 -5.70
N LEU A 376 23.44 25.39 -5.38
CA LEU A 376 22.09 25.67 -4.94
C LEU A 376 21.07 25.46 -6.08
N VAL A 377 19.90 25.02 -5.71
CA VAL A 377 18.74 24.87 -6.63
C VAL A 377 17.84 26.09 -6.47
N GLN A 378 17.27 26.53 -7.59
CA GLN A 378 16.51 27.77 -7.71
C GLN A 378 15.27 27.55 -8.59
N ILE A 379 14.45 28.57 -8.75
CA ILE A 379 13.49 28.64 -9.86
C ILE A 379 14.06 29.48 -11.00
N TRP A 380 13.79 29.06 -12.24
CA TRP A 380 14.17 29.78 -13.45
C TRP A 380 13.15 29.55 -14.56
N ASP A 381 13.12 30.41 -15.59
CA ASP A 381 12.28 30.20 -16.76
C ASP A 381 12.47 28.79 -17.32
N CYS A 382 11.37 28.09 -17.60
CA CYS A 382 11.43 26.76 -18.17
C CYS A 382 12.02 26.80 -19.58
N ASN A 383 13.23 26.30 -19.75
CA ASN A 383 13.98 26.35 -21.03
C ASN A 383 14.31 24.96 -21.60
N GLY A 384 13.91 23.87 -20.86
CA GLY A 384 14.12 22.50 -21.31
C GLY A 384 15.55 21.98 -21.26
N GLN A 385 16.50 22.74 -20.70
CA GLN A 385 17.90 22.34 -20.56
C GLN A 385 18.09 21.24 -19.50
N THR A 386 19.26 20.58 -19.56
CA THR A 386 19.57 19.42 -18.69
C THR A 386 19.56 19.73 -17.21
N ASN A 387 19.85 20.96 -16.79
CA ASN A 387 19.80 21.43 -15.41
C ASN A 387 18.38 21.60 -14.85
N GLN A 388 17.37 21.45 -15.68
CA GLN A 388 15.95 21.45 -15.32
C GLN A 388 15.29 20.08 -15.51
N ARG A 389 16.05 19.05 -15.93
CA ARG A 389 15.57 17.70 -16.20
C ARG A 389 15.84 16.78 -15.02
N TRP A 390 14.79 16.43 -14.31
CA TRP A 390 14.83 15.62 -13.09
C TRP A 390 14.22 14.25 -13.33
N SER A 391 14.87 13.18 -12.87
CA SER A 391 14.35 11.83 -12.84
C SER A 391 14.02 11.44 -11.41
N SER A 392 12.84 10.85 -11.20
CA SER A 392 12.50 10.19 -9.93
C SER A 392 12.98 8.75 -9.97
N THR A 393 13.63 8.28 -8.90
CA THR A 393 14.09 6.90 -8.78
C THR A 393 13.21 6.10 -7.83
N SER A 394 13.24 4.76 -7.93
CA SER A 394 12.60 3.86 -6.97
C SER A 394 13.15 4.00 -5.54
N ALA A 395 14.36 4.56 -5.40
CA ALA A 395 14.97 4.89 -4.11
C ALA A 395 14.50 6.25 -3.55
N SER A 396 13.42 6.82 -4.08
CA SER A 396 12.87 8.15 -3.69
C SER A 396 13.86 9.31 -3.87
N GLU A 397 14.73 9.25 -4.85
CA GLU A 397 15.66 10.35 -5.17
C GLU A 397 15.14 11.15 -6.37
N LEU A 398 15.35 12.46 -6.35
CA LEU A 398 15.22 13.32 -7.54
C LEU A 398 16.62 13.58 -8.06
N ARG A 399 16.94 12.99 -9.21
CA ARG A 399 18.26 13.10 -9.84
C ARG A 399 18.26 14.05 -11.02
N VAL A 400 19.31 14.83 -11.12
CA VAL A 400 19.65 15.67 -12.29
C VAL A 400 21.01 15.23 -12.82
N TYR A 401 21.25 15.41 -14.11
CA TYR A 401 22.50 14.98 -14.77
C TYR A 401 22.80 13.47 -14.61
N GLY A 402 21.82 12.67 -14.20
CA GLY A 402 21.99 11.23 -13.96
C GLY A 402 22.64 10.84 -12.64
N SER A 403 23.61 11.62 -12.14
CA SER A 403 24.45 11.28 -10.96
C SER A 403 24.29 12.19 -9.75
N LYS A 404 23.64 13.35 -9.89
CA LYS A 404 23.43 14.31 -8.80
C LYS A 404 22.03 14.20 -8.24
N CYS A 405 21.90 14.17 -6.93
CA CYS A 405 20.64 14.13 -6.19
C CYS A 405 20.27 15.52 -5.66
N LEU A 406 18.99 15.86 -5.71
CA LEU A 406 18.44 16.97 -4.94
C LEU A 406 18.65 16.66 -3.45
N GLU A 407 19.19 17.62 -2.70
CA GLU A 407 19.62 17.44 -1.32
C GLU A 407 19.21 18.61 -0.44
N VAL A 408 18.71 18.31 0.77
CA VAL A 408 18.63 19.31 1.83
C VAL A 408 20.01 19.49 2.43
N ALA A 409 20.56 20.70 2.32
CA ALA A 409 21.92 21.00 2.74
C ALA A 409 22.15 20.66 4.22
N ASN A 410 23.29 19.99 4.49
CA ASN A 410 23.73 19.63 5.84
C ASN A 410 22.70 18.84 6.66
N SER A 411 21.83 18.07 5.98
CA SER A 411 20.72 17.33 6.60
C SER A 411 19.81 18.22 7.48
N GLY A 412 19.67 19.50 7.13
CA GLY A 412 18.86 20.46 7.86
C GLY A 412 17.40 20.05 7.90
N THR A 413 16.74 20.26 9.05
CA THR A 413 15.31 19.93 9.22
C THR A 413 14.46 21.17 9.55
N ALA A 414 15.07 22.34 9.69
CA ALA A 414 14.37 23.58 10.00
C ALA A 414 13.77 24.24 8.74
N ASN A 415 12.73 25.06 8.92
CA ASN A 415 12.21 25.95 7.88
C ASN A 415 13.34 26.85 7.37
N GLY A 416 13.43 27.02 6.05
CA GLY A 416 14.48 27.80 5.40
C GLY A 416 15.78 27.04 5.14
N SER A 417 15.89 25.73 5.50
CA SER A 417 17.06 24.94 5.13
C SER A 417 17.21 24.90 3.62
N ALA A 418 18.38 25.25 3.11
CA ALA A 418 18.65 25.38 1.69
C ALA A 418 18.62 24.04 0.96
N VAL A 419 18.26 24.10 -0.32
CA VAL A 419 18.27 22.93 -1.20
C VAL A 419 19.35 23.09 -2.26
N ARG A 420 20.12 22.02 -2.46
CA ARG A 420 21.27 21.98 -3.37
C ARG A 420 21.34 20.65 -4.11
N ILE A 421 22.30 20.48 -5.01
CA ILE A 421 22.65 19.19 -5.59
C ILE A 421 23.92 18.65 -4.92
N TRP A 422 24.00 17.34 -4.82
CA TRP A 422 25.17 16.61 -4.32
C TRP A 422 25.27 15.24 -4.98
N ASP A 423 26.44 14.59 -4.93
CA ASP A 423 26.58 13.20 -5.36
C ASP A 423 25.57 12.32 -4.62
N CYS A 424 24.86 11.45 -5.35
CA CYS A 424 23.88 10.56 -4.75
C CYS A 424 24.57 9.59 -3.77
N ASN A 425 24.23 9.64 -2.50
CA ASN A 425 24.84 8.83 -1.43
C ASN A 425 23.80 7.99 -0.66
N GLY A 426 22.52 8.06 -1.04
CA GLY A 426 21.43 7.28 -0.45
C GLY A 426 20.94 7.75 0.91
N GLN A 427 21.46 8.85 1.47
CA GLN A 427 21.06 9.38 2.78
C GLN A 427 19.68 10.03 2.76
N ASN A 428 19.02 10.12 3.91
CA ASN A 428 17.65 10.60 4.04
C ASN A 428 17.43 12.06 3.59
N ASN A 429 18.47 12.91 3.67
CA ASN A 429 18.41 14.29 3.18
C ASN A 429 18.39 14.40 1.64
N GLN A 430 18.58 13.29 0.92
CA GLN A 430 18.46 13.16 -0.53
C GLN A 430 17.18 12.40 -0.95
N LYS A 431 16.31 12.06 0.01
CA LYS A 431 15.05 11.36 -0.28
C LYS A 431 13.90 12.35 -0.37
N TRP A 432 13.15 12.23 -1.46
CA TRP A 432 12.05 13.14 -1.79
C TRP A 432 10.82 12.35 -2.23
N ARG A 433 9.67 12.75 -1.74
CA ARG A 433 8.39 12.22 -2.19
C ARG A 433 7.69 13.28 -3.05
N VAL A 434 7.42 12.93 -4.30
CA VAL A 434 6.55 13.74 -5.17
C VAL A 434 5.11 13.28 -4.91
N ASN A 435 4.31 14.12 -4.30
CA ASN A 435 2.96 13.80 -3.87
C ASN A 435 1.93 14.07 -4.98
N SER A 436 0.76 13.45 -4.87
CA SER A 436 -0.33 13.59 -5.85
C SER A 436 -0.97 14.99 -5.86
N ASP A 437 -0.83 15.74 -4.76
CA ASP A 437 -1.28 17.15 -4.65
C ASP A 437 -0.30 18.14 -5.31
N GLY A 438 0.80 17.63 -5.87
CA GLY A 438 1.86 18.41 -6.49
C GLY A 438 2.93 18.90 -5.52
N SER A 439 2.83 18.63 -4.23
CA SER A 439 3.90 18.94 -3.29
C SER A 439 5.09 17.98 -3.45
N ILE A 440 6.30 18.43 -3.14
CA ILE A 440 7.52 17.61 -3.11
C ILE A 440 8.06 17.67 -1.68
N THR A 441 7.99 16.55 -0.95
CA THR A 441 8.36 16.49 0.45
C THR A 441 9.74 15.87 0.64
N ALA A 442 10.63 16.55 1.35
CA ALA A 442 11.91 16.02 1.83
C ALA A 442 11.65 14.99 2.93
N VAL A 443 11.99 13.72 2.69
CA VAL A 443 11.66 12.61 3.60
C VAL A 443 12.35 12.77 4.95
N GLY A 444 13.65 13.15 4.95
CA GLY A 444 14.42 13.30 6.17
C GLY A 444 14.00 14.47 7.08
N ALA A 445 13.33 15.49 6.52
CA ALA A 445 12.89 16.68 7.24
C ALA A 445 11.36 16.74 7.44
N ASN A 446 10.61 15.94 6.71
CA ASN A 446 9.13 16.00 6.65
C ASN A 446 8.61 17.42 6.33
N ARG A 447 9.26 18.11 5.38
CA ARG A 447 8.95 19.47 4.93
C ARG A 447 8.84 19.53 3.41
N CYS A 448 8.08 20.47 2.91
CA CYS A 448 7.85 20.66 1.48
C CYS A 448 8.94 21.52 0.83
N LEU A 449 9.30 21.17 -0.41
CA LEU A 449 10.11 22.01 -1.28
C LEU A 449 9.35 23.30 -1.57
N ASP A 450 9.94 24.41 -1.21
CA ASP A 450 9.30 25.72 -1.09
C ASP A 450 10.02 26.79 -1.90
N VAL A 451 9.24 27.67 -2.52
CA VAL A 451 9.74 28.93 -3.06
C VAL A 451 9.51 29.98 -1.99
N PRO A 452 10.56 30.43 -1.26
CA PRO A 452 10.41 31.34 -0.14
C PRO A 452 9.67 32.64 -0.53
N ASN A 453 8.81 33.12 0.37
CA ASN A 453 8.05 34.36 0.23
C ASN A 453 7.13 34.41 -1.02
N ASN A 454 6.73 33.27 -1.56
CA ASN A 454 5.95 33.17 -2.81
C ASN A 454 6.62 33.93 -3.98
N ALA A 455 7.96 34.00 -3.99
CA ALA A 455 8.70 34.73 -5.01
C ALA A 455 8.52 34.11 -6.39
N THR A 456 8.52 34.98 -7.42
CA THR A 456 8.37 34.55 -8.82
C THR A 456 9.58 34.92 -9.68
N ALA A 457 10.60 35.56 -9.12
CA ALA A 457 11.77 36.01 -9.86
C ALA A 457 12.74 34.87 -10.18
N ASN A 458 13.33 34.88 -11.39
CA ASN A 458 14.44 34.00 -11.75
C ASN A 458 15.58 34.13 -10.75
N GLY A 459 16.17 33.00 -10.37
CA GLY A 459 17.29 32.95 -9.42
C GLY A 459 16.87 32.83 -7.96
N THR A 460 15.56 32.86 -7.65
CA THR A 460 15.09 32.61 -6.28
C THR A 460 15.49 31.21 -5.84
N LYS A 461 16.25 31.11 -4.75
CA LYS A 461 16.74 29.82 -4.24
C LYS A 461 15.63 29.08 -3.49
N LEU A 462 15.59 27.77 -3.68
CA LEU A 462 14.63 26.89 -3.04
C LEU A 462 15.10 26.52 -1.62
N ALA A 463 14.13 26.32 -0.77
CA ALA A 463 14.33 25.87 0.60
C ALA A 463 13.31 24.78 0.94
N ILE A 464 13.39 24.20 2.12
CA ILE A 464 12.29 23.41 2.69
C ILE A 464 11.53 24.22 3.73
N TRP A 465 10.22 24.00 3.81
CA TRP A 465 9.35 24.69 4.75
C TRP A 465 8.21 23.77 5.23
N ASP A 466 7.55 24.12 6.35
CA ASP A 466 6.35 23.40 6.77
C ASP A 466 5.34 23.33 5.62
N CYS A 467 4.83 22.13 5.36
CA CYS A 467 3.85 21.94 4.28
C CYS A 467 2.54 22.64 4.64
N ASN A 468 2.17 23.66 3.87
CA ASN A 468 1.00 24.48 4.09
C ASN A 468 -0.02 24.45 2.94
N GLY A 469 0.29 23.69 1.85
CA GLY A 469 -0.56 23.57 0.67
C GLY A 469 -0.60 24.81 -0.22
N GLY A 470 0.25 25.80 0.03
CA GLY A 470 0.40 27.02 -0.79
C GLY A 470 0.85 26.72 -2.22
N SER A 471 0.55 27.62 -3.15
CA SER A 471 0.97 27.48 -4.55
C SER A 471 2.48 27.52 -4.75
N ASN A 472 3.24 28.10 -3.81
CA ASN A 472 4.70 28.14 -3.78
C ASN A 472 5.35 26.80 -3.36
N GLN A 473 4.54 25.83 -2.92
CA GLN A 473 4.99 24.48 -2.57
C GLN A 473 4.42 23.42 -3.51
N ARG A 474 3.69 23.81 -4.55
CA ARG A 474 3.12 22.89 -5.53
C ARG A 474 3.82 22.98 -6.87
N TRP A 475 4.06 21.81 -7.47
CA TRP A 475 4.85 21.61 -8.65
C TRP A 475 4.11 20.69 -9.63
N THR A 476 4.08 21.06 -10.89
CA THR A 476 3.54 20.21 -11.97
C THR A 476 4.69 19.68 -12.80
N ARG A 477 4.61 18.43 -13.22
CA ARG A 477 5.55 17.86 -14.21
C ARG A 477 5.19 18.38 -15.60
N VAL A 478 6.21 18.76 -16.35
CA VAL A 478 6.10 19.29 -17.72
C VAL A 478 7.19 18.73 -18.63
#